data_904efb969fe47b7b018fc3af7e9404c4
#
_entry.id   904efb969fe47b7b018fc3af7e9404c4
#
_cell.length_a   1.000
_cell.length_b   1.000
_cell.length_c   1.000
_cell.angle_alpha   90.00
_cell.angle_beta   90.00
_cell.angle_gamma   90.00
#
_symmetry.space_group_name_H-M   'P 1'
#
loop_
_entity.id
_entity.type
_entity.pdbx_description
1 polymer ?
#
loop_
_entity_poly.entity_id
_entity_poly.type
_entity_poly.pdbx_seq_one_letter_code
_entity_poly.pdbx_strand_id
1 'polypeptide(L)'
;MENLVIPKSIAIILDGNGRWAERRNLPRAMGHKAGCDTLEKTVEDCVRLGVECLTVYAFSTENWKRSALEVGALMKLLRFYMVKLIDVANKNNVKAVMIGDESRFEPDIRKGIKKLIEATKNNTGMIFAFAINYGGRDEIKRAVENIADDVESGKISKSDISEELISSYLDTKDLPDPDLLIRTSGELRVSNFLLWQIAYSEFYITDTLWPDFDKEELLKAIESYSHRQRRFGGR
;
A
#
# COMPACT_ATOMS: atom_id res chain seq x y z
N MET A 1 -12.58 24.06 11.43
CA MET A 1 -12.48 22.86 10.59
C MET A 1 -13.85 22.21 10.66
N GLU A 2 -14.69 22.48 9.65
CA GLU A 2 -16.00 21.83 9.52
C GLU A 2 -15.79 20.32 9.41
N ASN A 3 -16.78 19.54 9.82
CA ASN A 3 -16.76 18.09 9.94
C ASN A 3 -16.23 17.38 8.66
N LEU A 4 -14.93 17.23 8.55
CA LEU A 4 -14.34 16.43 7.49
C LEU A 4 -14.72 14.95 7.69
N VAL A 5 -15.24 14.33 6.66
CA VAL A 5 -15.44 12.87 6.63
C VAL A 5 -14.08 12.23 6.36
N ILE A 6 -13.52 11.59 7.37
CA ILE A 6 -12.24 10.89 7.24
C ILE A 6 -12.49 9.54 6.55
N PRO A 7 -11.79 9.20 5.45
CA PRO A 7 -11.86 7.87 4.86
C PRO A 7 -11.30 6.84 5.84
N LYS A 8 -11.98 5.71 6.00
CA LYS A 8 -11.53 4.64 6.88
C LYS A 8 -10.30 3.93 6.33
N SER A 9 -10.26 3.74 5.02
CA SER A 9 -9.17 3.08 4.33
C SER A 9 -8.60 3.97 3.22
N ILE A 10 -7.29 4.21 3.29
CA ILE A 10 -6.54 5.02 2.31
C ILE A 10 -5.48 4.15 1.65
N ALA A 11 -5.40 4.20 0.31
CA ALA A 11 -4.32 3.62 -0.45
C ALA A 11 -3.45 4.71 -1.08
N ILE A 12 -2.11 4.57 -1.05
CA ILE A 12 -1.20 5.58 -1.59
C ILE A 12 -0.17 4.96 -2.54
N ILE A 13 -0.08 5.51 -3.76
CA ILE A 13 1.00 5.21 -4.70
C ILE A 13 2.11 6.24 -4.49
N LEU A 14 3.25 5.79 -3.96
CA LEU A 14 4.39 6.61 -3.52
C LEU A 14 5.28 7.01 -4.71
N ASP A 15 4.73 7.81 -5.65
CA ASP A 15 5.43 8.17 -6.89
C ASP A 15 6.20 9.50 -6.73
N GLY A 16 7.31 9.61 -7.50
CA GLY A 16 8.09 10.84 -7.59
C GLY A 16 9.44 10.84 -6.88
N ASN A 17 9.82 9.79 -6.16
CA ASN A 17 11.10 9.72 -5.44
C ASN A 17 12.32 10.03 -6.33
N GLY A 18 12.38 9.41 -7.53
CA GLY A 18 13.47 9.63 -8.47
C GLY A 18 13.49 11.07 -9.01
N ARG A 19 12.31 11.58 -9.44
CA ARG A 19 12.18 12.97 -9.93
C ARG A 19 12.53 14.00 -8.86
N TRP A 20 12.19 13.72 -7.61
CA TRP A 20 12.54 14.58 -6.48
C TRP A 20 14.06 14.71 -6.30
N ALA A 21 14.79 13.59 -6.38
CA ALA A 21 16.25 13.56 -6.30
C ALA A 21 16.88 14.27 -7.51
N GLU A 22 16.40 14.00 -8.75
CA GLU A 22 16.86 14.62 -9.98
C GLU A 22 16.73 16.15 -9.97
N ARG A 23 15.58 16.67 -9.50
CA ARG A 23 15.36 18.13 -9.35
C ARG A 23 16.34 18.79 -8.37
N ARG A 24 16.96 18.02 -7.48
CA ARG A 24 17.91 18.47 -6.45
C ARG A 24 19.36 18.09 -6.75
N ASN A 25 19.63 17.54 -7.96
CA ASN A 25 20.94 17.01 -8.36
C ASN A 25 21.47 15.95 -7.35
N LEU A 26 20.58 15.12 -6.80
CA LEU A 26 20.90 14.05 -5.87
C LEU A 26 20.79 12.68 -6.54
N PRO A 27 21.55 11.67 -6.07
CA PRO A 27 21.33 10.29 -6.49
C PRO A 27 19.91 9.82 -6.18
N ARG A 28 19.29 9.01 -7.06
CA ARG A 28 17.94 8.48 -6.92
C ARG A 28 17.70 7.79 -5.56
N ALA A 29 18.72 7.12 -5.02
CA ALA A 29 18.67 6.49 -3.70
C ALA A 29 18.33 7.47 -2.57
N MET A 30 18.76 8.74 -2.69
CA MET A 30 18.43 9.77 -1.71
C MET A 30 16.94 10.16 -1.77
N GLY A 31 16.34 10.16 -2.96
CA GLY A 31 14.89 10.37 -3.10
C GLY A 31 14.09 9.24 -2.44
N HIS A 32 14.50 7.99 -2.66
CA HIS A 32 13.85 6.84 -1.99
C HIS A 32 14.01 6.89 -0.47
N LYS A 33 15.18 7.31 0.04
CA LYS A 33 15.38 7.51 1.48
C LYS A 33 14.44 8.60 2.02
N ALA A 34 14.39 9.76 1.37
CA ALA A 34 13.48 10.84 1.75
C ALA A 34 12.02 10.38 1.73
N GLY A 35 11.63 9.61 0.69
CA GLY A 35 10.28 9.02 0.62
C GLY A 35 9.95 8.05 1.75
N CYS A 36 10.93 7.33 2.27
CA CYS A 36 10.73 6.51 3.46
C CYS A 36 10.54 7.36 4.73
N ASP A 37 11.28 8.47 4.88
CA ASP A 37 11.10 9.41 6.01
C ASP A 37 9.71 10.09 5.94
N THR A 38 9.21 10.38 4.74
CA THR A 38 7.84 10.85 4.50
C THR A 38 6.81 9.80 4.88
N LEU A 39 7.04 8.53 4.55
CA LEU A 39 6.12 7.44 4.90
C LEU A 39 5.89 7.33 6.40
N GLU A 40 6.95 7.44 7.21
CA GLU A 40 6.82 7.40 8.68
C GLU A 40 5.89 8.51 9.19
N LYS A 41 6.08 9.75 8.70
CA LYS A 41 5.22 10.88 9.06
C LYS A 41 3.78 10.67 8.61
N THR A 42 3.59 10.15 7.39
CA THR A 42 2.25 9.86 6.86
C THR A 42 1.52 8.81 7.69
N VAL A 43 2.22 7.75 8.14
CA VAL A 43 1.67 6.75 9.07
C VAL A 43 1.21 7.42 10.37
N GLU A 44 2.06 8.25 10.99
CA GLU A 44 1.68 8.99 12.21
C GLU A 44 0.51 9.93 11.99
N ASP A 45 0.45 10.64 10.86
CA ASP A 45 -0.64 11.55 10.55
C ASP A 45 -1.95 10.81 10.29
N CYS A 46 -1.94 9.67 9.57
CA CYS A 46 -3.10 8.80 9.39
C CYS A 46 -3.64 8.28 10.74
N VAL A 47 -2.77 7.84 11.65
CA VAL A 47 -3.17 7.42 13.01
C VAL A 47 -3.86 8.57 13.76
N ARG A 48 -3.27 9.78 13.73
CA ARG A 48 -3.85 10.98 14.41
C ARG A 48 -5.19 11.40 13.82
N LEU A 49 -5.42 11.15 12.55
CA LEU A 49 -6.67 11.46 11.84
C LEU A 49 -7.74 10.39 12.02
N GLY A 50 -7.41 9.23 12.61
CA GLY A 50 -8.36 8.14 12.83
C GLY A 50 -8.59 7.26 11.60
N VAL A 51 -7.65 7.21 10.66
CA VAL A 51 -7.66 6.24 9.56
C VAL A 51 -7.52 4.83 10.12
N GLU A 52 -8.36 3.90 9.66
CA GLU A 52 -8.37 2.51 10.15
C GLU A 52 -7.39 1.62 9.38
N CYS A 53 -7.19 1.88 8.07
CA CYS A 53 -6.27 1.12 7.23
C CYS A 53 -5.51 2.06 6.27
N LEU A 54 -4.18 1.93 6.23
CA LEU A 54 -3.32 2.60 5.27
C LEU A 54 -2.58 1.56 4.43
N THR A 55 -2.84 1.52 3.12
CA THR A 55 -2.13 0.63 2.18
C THR A 55 -1.19 1.44 1.30
N VAL A 56 0.09 1.08 1.24
CA VAL A 56 1.09 1.80 0.45
C VAL A 56 1.73 0.93 -0.61
N TYR A 57 1.92 1.48 -1.81
CA TYR A 57 2.61 0.79 -2.91
C TYR A 57 4.11 1.05 -2.86
N ALA A 58 4.84 0.20 -2.14
CA ALA A 58 6.26 0.39 -1.88
C ALA A 58 7.16 -0.22 -2.97
N PHE A 59 6.81 -1.40 -3.52
CA PHE A 59 7.58 -2.06 -4.57
C PHE A 59 6.69 -2.95 -5.45
N SER A 60 6.56 -2.59 -6.73
CA SER A 60 5.76 -3.36 -7.69
C SER A 60 6.53 -4.52 -8.33
N THR A 61 5.81 -5.50 -8.87
CA THR A 61 6.39 -6.59 -9.68
C THR A 61 7.18 -6.05 -10.88
N GLU A 62 6.79 -4.92 -11.45
CA GLU A 62 7.48 -4.27 -12.56
C GLU A 62 8.81 -3.62 -12.16
N ASN A 63 9.00 -3.28 -10.87
CA ASN A 63 10.22 -2.63 -10.40
C ASN A 63 11.47 -3.53 -10.50
N TRP A 64 11.30 -4.84 -10.59
CA TRP A 64 12.42 -5.75 -10.87
C TRP A 64 13.08 -5.52 -12.25
N LYS A 65 12.40 -4.83 -13.17
CA LYS A 65 12.94 -4.45 -14.48
C LYS A 65 13.85 -3.22 -14.43
N ARG A 66 13.95 -2.55 -13.29
CA ARG A 66 14.87 -1.41 -13.09
C ARG A 66 16.33 -1.88 -13.10
N SER A 67 17.26 -0.93 -13.19
CA SER A 67 18.69 -1.28 -13.13
C SER A 67 19.03 -2.05 -11.85
N ALA A 68 19.98 -2.99 -11.92
CA ALA A 68 20.43 -3.76 -10.78
C ALA A 68 20.93 -2.87 -9.62
N LEU A 69 21.53 -1.72 -9.95
CA LEU A 69 21.99 -0.72 -8.98
C LEU A 69 20.79 -0.12 -8.21
N GLU A 70 19.71 0.25 -8.90
CA GLU A 70 18.52 0.83 -8.27
C GLU A 70 17.79 -0.22 -7.43
N VAL A 71 17.60 -1.43 -7.96
CA VAL A 71 17.00 -2.55 -7.21
C VAL A 71 17.81 -2.87 -5.96
N GLY A 72 19.13 -2.95 -6.07
CA GLY A 72 20.01 -3.18 -4.91
C GLY A 72 19.91 -2.08 -3.84
N ALA A 73 19.78 -0.81 -4.25
CA ALA A 73 19.57 0.29 -3.32
C ALA A 73 18.19 0.18 -2.62
N LEU A 74 17.13 -0.17 -3.35
CA LEU A 74 15.80 -0.39 -2.78
C LEU A 74 15.78 -1.57 -1.79
N MET A 75 16.47 -2.67 -2.09
CA MET A 75 16.60 -3.81 -1.17
C MET A 75 17.35 -3.43 0.12
N LYS A 76 18.39 -2.58 0.04
CA LYS A 76 19.08 -2.05 1.23
C LYS A 76 18.14 -1.18 2.09
N LEU A 77 17.35 -0.31 1.46
CA LEU A 77 16.36 0.50 2.16
C LEU A 77 15.29 -0.37 2.82
N LEU A 78 14.78 -1.36 2.10
CA LEU A 78 13.79 -2.30 2.64
C LEU A 78 14.30 -2.98 3.91
N ARG A 79 15.55 -3.51 3.91
CA ARG A 79 16.18 -4.10 5.10
C ARG A 79 16.22 -3.14 6.28
N PHE A 80 16.65 -1.92 6.03
CA PHE A 80 16.77 -0.90 7.09
C PHE A 80 15.39 -0.52 7.66
N TYR A 81 14.42 -0.25 6.78
CA TYR A 81 13.10 0.21 7.21
C TYR A 81 12.24 -0.90 7.83
N MET A 82 12.41 -2.18 7.46
CA MET A 82 11.75 -3.29 8.16
C MET A 82 12.07 -3.32 9.65
N VAL A 83 13.29 -2.97 10.05
CA VAL A 83 13.69 -2.89 11.46
C VAL A 83 13.13 -1.62 12.12
N LYS A 84 13.31 -0.47 11.47
CA LYS A 84 12.88 0.84 12.00
C LYS A 84 11.37 0.93 12.20
N LEU A 85 10.60 0.36 11.28
CA LEU A 85 9.13 0.35 11.32
C LEU A 85 8.58 -0.42 12.52
N ILE A 86 9.30 -1.36 13.12
CA ILE A 86 8.86 -2.07 14.33
C ILE A 86 8.62 -1.06 15.47
N ASP A 87 9.59 -0.18 15.72
CA ASP A 87 9.50 0.81 16.79
C ASP A 87 8.40 1.84 16.51
N VAL A 88 8.34 2.33 15.27
CA VAL A 88 7.30 3.29 14.83
C VAL A 88 5.90 2.68 14.96
N ALA A 89 5.71 1.45 14.51
CA ALA A 89 4.43 0.77 14.56
C ALA A 89 3.99 0.49 16.00
N ASN A 90 4.86 -0.01 16.85
CA ASN A 90 4.53 -0.28 18.24
C ASN A 90 4.23 1.00 19.04
N LYS A 91 5.01 2.06 18.82
CA LYS A 91 4.77 3.36 19.46
C LYS A 91 3.38 3.93 19.12
N ASN A 92 2.92 3.71 17.90
CA ASN A 92 1.66 4.23 17.38
C ASN A 92 0.50 3.21 17.41
N ASN A 93 0.67 2.06 18.05
CA ASN A 93 -0.31 0.96 18.07
C ASN A 93 -0.77 0.52 16.66
N VAL A 94 0.16 0.45 15.70
CA VAL A 94 -0.09 0.11 14.29
C VAL A 94 0.23 -1.36 14.06
N LYS A 95 -0.69 -2.11 13.43
CA LYS A 95 -0.49 -3.49 13.00
C LYS A 95 0.03 -3.52 11.58
N ALA A 96 1.23 -4.06 11.37
CA ALA A 96 1.82 -4.17 10.04
C ALA A 96 1.37 -5.46 9.34
N VAL A 97 1.00 -5.34 8.05
CA VAL A 97 0.59 -6.44 7.17
C VAL A 97 1.30 -6.28 5.83
N MET A 98 1.80 -7.38 5.28
CA MET A 98 2.36 -7.41 3.93
C MET A 98 1.32 -7.93 2.94
N ILE A 99 1.24 -7.30 1.76
CA ILE A 99 0.58 -7.83 0.58
C ILE A 99 1.58 -7.96 -0.57
N GLY A 100 1.45 -9.03 -1.37
CA GLY A 100 2.37 -9.40 -2.44
C GLY A 100 3.13 -10.70 -2.16
N ASP A 101 3.99 -11.11 -3.08
CA ASP A 101 4.72 -12.37 -3.02
C ASP A 101 6.14 -12.20 -2.44
N GLU A 102 6.37 -12.77 -1.25
CA GLU A 102 7.69 -12.72 -0.59
C GLU A 102 8.72 -13.70 -1.18
N SER A 103 8.31 -14.64 -2.05
CA SER A 103 9.15 -15.76 -2.50
C SER A 103 10.42 -15.29 -3.24
N ARG A 104 10.33 -14.15 -3.94
CA ARG A 104 11.41 -13.57 -4.74
C ARG A 104 12.47 -12.82 -3.93
N PHE A 105 12.18 -12.51 -2.67
CA PHE A 105 13.13 -11.81 -1.81
C PHE A 105 14.19 -12.75 -1.21
N GLU A 106 15.37 -12.19 -0.95
CA GLU A 106 16.43 -12.89 -0.23
C GLU A 106 15.98 -13.30 1.18
N PRO A 107 16.53 -14.40 1.75
CA PRO A 107 16.08 -14.95 3.03
C PRO A 107 16.09 -13.95 4.20
N ASP A 108 17.04 -13.04 4.23
CA ASP A 108 17.17 -12.01 5.27
C ASP A 108 16.06 -10.96 5.20
N ILE A 109 15.62 -10.57 3.99
CA ILE A 109 14.47 -9.67 3.78
C ILE A 109 13.20 -10.36 4.23
N ARG A 110 12.97 -11.61 3.84
CA ARG A 110 11.82 -12.40 4.28
C ARG A 110 11.77 -12.53 5.81
N LYS A 111 12.93 -12.76 6.43
CA LYS A 111 13.05 -12.80 7.90
C LYS A 111 12.70 -11.43 8.53
N GLY A 112 13.12 -10.32 7.90
CA GLY A 112 12.81 -8.97 8.36
C GLY A 112 11.30 -8.67 8.29
N ILE A 113 10.63 -9.05 7.20
CA ILE A 113 9.19 -8.94 7.01
C ILE A 113 8.43 -9.71 8.11
N LYS A 114 8.77 -10.99 8.28
CA LYS A 114 8.16 -11.85 9.32
C LYS A 114 8.36 -11.28 10.72
N LYS A 115 9.54 -10.72 11.01
CA LYS A 115 9.83 -10.08 12.29
C LYS A 115 8.95 -8.85 12.52
N LEU A 116 8.76 -7.99 11.51
CA LEU A 116 7.90 -6.82 11.60
C LEU A 116 6.45 -7.22 11.88
N ILE A 117 5.90 -8.16 11.10
CA ILE A 117 4.53 -8.66 11.25
C ILE A 117 4.33 -9.26 12.65
N GLU A 118 5.24 -10.14 13.09
CA GLU A 118 5.14 -10.78 14.39
C GLU A 118 5.26 -9.79 15.56
N ALA A 119 6.16 -8.81 15.46
CA ALA A 119 6.36 -7.80 16.49
C ALA A 119 5.18 -6.84 16.66
N THR A 120 4.30 -6.74 15.64
CA THR A 120 3.16 -5.81 15.63
C THR A 120 1.80 -6.50 15.63
N LYS A 121 1.76 -7.84 15.65
CA LYS A 121 0.51 -8.62 15.50
C LYS A 121 -0.55 -8.33 16.55
N ASN A 122 -0.12 -7.93 17.75
CA ASN A 122 -1.01 -7.66 18.90
C ASN A 122 -1.45 -6.18 18.94
N ASN A 123 -0.95 -5.32 18.05
CA ASN A 123 -1.41 -3.94 17.95
C ASN A 123 -2.84 -3.91 17.42
N THR A 124 -3.67 -3.05 18.02
CA THR A 124 -5.12 -3.00 17.81
C THR A 124 -5.61 -1.71 17.14
N GLY A 125 -4.69 -0.80 16.81
CA GLY A 125 -4.98 0.45 16.14
C GLY A 125 -5.02 0.30 14.61
N MET A 126 -4.50 1.30 13.90
CA MET A 126 -4.50 1.31 12.44
C MET A 126 -3.75 0.10 11.84
N ILE A 127 -4.29 -0.46 10.77
CA ILE A 127 -3.58 -1.45 9.95
C ILE A 127 -2.70 -0.69 8.94
N PHE A 128 -1.41 -1.03 8.89
CA PHE A 128 -0.49 -0.56 7.88
C PHE A 128 -0.13 -1.70 6.92
N ALA A 129 -0.76 -1.71 5.76
CA ALA A 129 -0.49 -2.67 4.70
C ALA A 129 0.57 -2.13 3.74
N PHE A 130 1.68 -2.85 3.60
CA PHE A 130 2.74 -2.47 2.67
C PHE A 130 2.80 -3.47 1.51
N ALA A 131 2.53 -2.96 0.29
CA ALA A 131 2.56 -3.73 -0.93
C ALA A 131 4.00 -3.79 -1.46
N ILE A 132 4.62 -4.98 -1.39
CA ILE A 132 5.97 -5.23 -1.89
C ILE A 132 6.00 -6.48 -2.76
N ASN A 133 6.70 -6.40 -3.90
CA ASN A 133 6.62 -7.39 -4.98
C ASN A 133 5.15 -7.70 -5.30
N TYR A 134 4.34 -6.63 -5.34
CA TYR A 134 2.91 -6.69 -5.55
C TYR A 134 2.54 -6.21 -6.97
N GLY A 135 1.49 -6.79 -7.52
CA GLY A 135 0.81 -6.32 -8.70
C GLY A 135 -0.58 -6.94 -8.76
N GLY A 136 -1.62 -6.13 -8.98
CA GLY A 136 -3.01 -6.61 -8.93
C GLY A 136 -3.32 -7.73 -9.93
N ARG A 137 -2.69 -7.73 -11.11
CA ARG A 137 -2.82 -8.84 -12.06
C ARG A 137 -2.19 -10.13 -11.55
N ASP A 138 -1.04 -10.04 -10.89
CA ASP A 138 -0.37 -11.20 -10.27
C ASP A 138 -1.17 -11.71 -9.08
N GLU A 139 -1.68 -10.85 -8.24
CA GLU A 139 -2.56 -11.20 -7.12
C GLU A 139 -3.80 -11.95 -7.59
N ILE A 140 -4.53 -11.40 -8.59
CA ILE A 140 -5.72 -12.04 -9.16
C ILE A 140 -5.36 -13.40 -9.77
N LYS A 141 -4.23 -13.50 -10.50
CA LYS A 141 -3.76 -14.78 -11.06
C LYS A 141 -3.57 -15.82 -9.95
N ARG A 142 -2.87 -15.48 -8.86
CA ARG A 142 -2.65 -16.38 -7.72
C ARG A 142 -3.96 -16.79 -7.03
N ALA A 143 -4.90 -15.86 -6.89
CA ALA A 143 -6.23 -16.16 -6.35
C ALA A 143 -6.97 -17.17 -7.24
N VAL A 144 -6.95 -16.98 -8.57
CA VAL A 144 -7.58 -17.91 -9.53
C VAL A 144 -6.91 -19.30 -9.49
N GLU A 145 -5.58 -19.37 -9.40
CA GLU A 145 -4.85 -20.65 -9.27
C GLU A 145 -5.29 -21.39 -7.99
N ASN A 146 -5.32 -20.72 -6.84
CA ASN A 146 -5.74 -21.31 -5.58
C ASN A 146 -7.21 -21.75 -5.59
N ILE A 147 -8.11 -20.96 -6.22
CA ILE A 147 -9.52 -21.36 -6.40
C ILE A 147 -9.62 -22.61 -7.28
N ALA A 148 -8.85 -22.68 -8.37
CA ALA A 148 -8.85 -23.86 -9.25
C ALA A 148 -8.38 -25.11 -8.51
N ASP A 149 -7.31 -25.03 -7.71
CA ASP A 149 -6.80 -26.12 -6.89
C ASP A 149 -7.85 -26.58 -5.85
N ASP A 150 -8.56 -25.65 -5.21
CA ASP A 150 -9.61 -25.94 -4.23
C ASP A 150 -10.87 -26.56 -4.91
N VAL A 151 -11.19 -26.20 -6.14
CA VAL A 151 -12.24 -26.84 -6.93
C VAL A 151 -11.81 -28.25 -7.34
N GLU A 152 -10.58 -28.44 -7.84
CA GLU A 152 -10.07 -29.74 -8.26
C GLU A 152 -9.99 -30.73 -7.09
N SER A 153 -9.60 -30.26 -5.91
CA SER A 153 -9.58 -31.06 -4.68
C SER A 153 -10.96 -31.32 -4.06
N GLY A 154 -12.04 -30.73 -4.59
CA GLY A 154 -13.40 -30.85 -4.08
C GLY A 154 -13.68 -30.11 -2.78
N LYS A 155 -12.80 -29.18 -2.37
CA LYS A 155 -12.97 -28.34 -1.18
C LYS A 155 -14.07 -27.29 -1.38
N ILE A 156 -14.20 -26.77 -2.60
CA ILE A 156 -15.27 -25.89 -3.06
C ILE A 156 -15.84 -26.40 -4.39
N SER A 157 -17.05 -25.97 -4.75
CA SER A 157 -17.65 -26.25 -6.05
C SER A 157 -17.59 -25.02 -6.96
N LYS A 158 -17.72 -25.23 -8.27
CA LYS A 158 -17.81 -24.10 -9.21
C LYS A 158 -18.98 -23.17 -8.92
N SER A 159 -20.07 -23.67 -8.34
CA SER A 159 -21.24 -22.86 -7.96
C SER A 159 -21.00 -21.95 -6.76
N ASP A 160 -19.95 -22.20 -5.96
CA ASP A 160 -19.59 -21.41 -4.80
C ASP A 160 -18.78 -20.15 -5.17
N ILE A 161 -18.32 -20.07 -6.45
CA ILE A 161 -17.51 -18.93 -6.90
C ILE A 161 -18.40 -17.69 -6.99
N SER A 162 -18.17 -16.74 -6.07
CA SER A 162 -18.79 -15.43 -5.98
C SER A 162 -17.72 -14.34 -5.88
N GLU A 163 -18.10 -13.07 -5.94
CA GLU A 163 -17.17 -11.95 -5.73
C GLU A 163 -16.55 -11.99 -4.33
N GLU A 164 -17.33 -12.38 -3.32
CA GLU A 164 -16.88 -12.54 -1.95
C GLU A 164 -15.87 -13.69 -1.82
N LEU A 165 -16.13 -14.82 -2.49
CA LEU A 165 -15.18 -15.92 -2.52
C LEU A 165 -13.87 -15.48 -3.16
N ILE A 166 -13.89 -14.81 -4.32
CA ILE A 166 -12.68 -14.30 -4.99
C ILE A 166 -11.93 -13.37 -4.03
N SER A 167 -12.62 -12.43 -3.39
CA SER A 167 -12.04 -11.50 -2.41
C SER A 167 -11.34 -12.23 -1.27
N SER A 168 -11.88 -13.38 -0.81
CA SER A 168 -11.29 -14.20 0.26
C SER A 168 -9.98 -14.90 -0.12
N TYR A 169 -9.66 -14.98 -1.42
CA TYR A 169 -8.41 -15.55 -1.92
C TYR A 169 -7.35 -14.49 -2.29
N LEU A 170 -7.71 -13.20 -2.21
CA LEU A 170 -6.77 -12.11 -2.43
C LEU A 170 -5.84 -11.91 -1.21
N ASP A 171 -4.69 -11.27 -1.44
CA ASP A 171 -3.76 -10.90 -0.37
C ASP A 171 -4.40 -9.96 0.65
N THR A 172 -5.42 -9.21 0.23
CA THR A 172 -6.15 -8.20 1.00
C THR A 172 -7.39 -8.73 1.71
N LYS A 173 -7.61 -10.04 1.76
CA LYS A 173 -8.82 -10.69 2.31
C LYS A 173 -9.24 -10.23 3.72
N ASP A 174 -8.27 -9.81 4.52
CA ASP A 174 -8.49 -9.34 5.90
C ASP A 174 -8.38 -7.80 6.01
N LEU A 175 -8.37 -7.09 4.88
CA LEU A 175 -8.26 -5.63 4.81
C LEU A 175 -9.53 -5.03 4.20
N PRO A 176 -9.95 -3.84 4.65
CA PRO A 176 -11.01 -3.11 3.97
C PRO A 176 -10.53 -2.58 2.61
N ASP A 177 -11.42 -2.56 1.64
CA ASP A 177 -11.18 -1.89 0.37
C ASP A 177 -10.90 -0.40 0.59
N PRO A 178 -10.04 0.24 -0.22
CA PRO A 178 -9.73 1.65 -0.07
C PRO A 178 -10.94 2.55 -0.38
N ASP A 179 -11.27 3.44 0.54
CA ASP A 179 -12.21 4.55 0.27
C ASP A 179 -11.59 5.59 -0.65
N LEU A 180 -10.28 5.87 -0.45
CA LEU A 180 -9.52 6.88 -1.15
C LEU A 180 -8.20 6.32 -1.65
N LEU A 181 -7.95 6.45 -2.97
CA LEU A 181 -6.66 6.20 -3.58
C LEU A 181 -5.97 7.53 -3.87
N ILE A 182 -4.81 7.74 -3.26
CA ILE A 182 -3.96 8.91 -3.49
C ILE A 182 -2.80 8.51 -4.41
N ARG A 183 -2.52 9.31 -5.44
CA ARG A 183 -1.30 9.18 -6.21
C ARG A 183 -0.57 10.51 -6.31
N THR A 184 0.70 10.51 -5.93
CA THR A 184 1.61 11.67 -6.03
C THR A 184 2.23 11.78 -7.42
N SER A 185 2.78 12.96 -7.73
CA SER A 185 3.57 13.30 -8.93
C SER A 185 2.81 13.42 -10.25
N GLY A 186 1.49 13.73 -10.22
CA GLY A 186 0.70 14.14 -11.39
C GLY A 186 0.32 13.03 -12.36
N GLU A 187 0.58 11.76 -12.03
CA GLU A 187 0.36 10.64 -12.95
C GLU A 187 -1.05 10.05 -12.80
N LEU A 188 -1.85 10.11 -13.87
CA LEU A 188 -3.25 9.66 -13.89
C LEU A 188 -3.35 8.19 -14.34
N ARG A 189 -2.83 7.27 -13.55
CA ARG A 189 -2.92 5.82 -13.75
C ARG A 189 -2.73 5.08 -12.42
N VAL A 190 -3.24 3.85 -12.30
CA VAL A 190 -3.12 3.04 -11.06
C VAL A 190 -1.93 2.09 -11.08
N SER A 191 -1.25 1.93 -12.20
CA SER A 191 -0.01 1.15 -12.35
C SER A 191 -0.09 -0.25 -11.74
N ASN A 192 -1.18 -0.99 -12.02
CA ASN A 192 -1.38 -2.35 -11.53
C ASN A 192 -1.53 -2.47 -10.00
N PHE A 193 -1.93 -1.38 -9.30
CA PHE A 193 -2.13 -1.37 -7.86
C PHE A 193 -3.60 -1.61 -7.50
N LEU A 194 -3.86 -2.60 -6.63
CA LEU A 194 -5.16 -2.91 -6.03
C LEU A 194 -6.34 -2.96 -7.03
N LEU A 195 -6.16 -3.63 -8.20
CA LEU A 195 -7.11 -3.57 -9.31
C LEU A 195 -8.52 -4.05 -8.95
N TRP A 196 -8.64 -5.03 -8.06
CA TRP A 196 -9.93 -5.54 -7.56
C TRP A 196 -10.52 -4.58 -6.54
N GLN A 197 -9.72 -4.16 -5.57
CA GLN A 197 -10.13 -3.45 -4.38
C GLN A 197 -10.53 -1.99 -4.61
N ILE A 198 -9.99 -1.34 -5.68
CA ILE A 198 -10.27 0.08 -5.98
C ILE A 198 -11.52 0.31 -6.82
N ALA A 199 -12.35 -0.71 -7.04
CA ALA A 199 -13.53 -0.63 -7.91
C ALA A 199 -14.48 0.53 -7.56
N TYR A 200 -14.57 0.89 -6.28
CA TYR A 200 -15.42 1.97 -5.77
C TYR A 200 -14.63 3.05 -5.01
N SER A 201 -13.30 3.07 -5.14
CA SER A 201 -12.46 4.08 -4.50
C SER A 201 -12.62 5.45 -5.16
N GLU A 202 -12.58 6.51 -4.36
CA GLU A 202 -12.38 7.87 -4.86
C GLU A 202 -10.89 8.10 -5.14
N PHE A 203 -10.56 8.89 -6.17
CA PHE A 203 -9.17 9.15 -6.55
C PHE A 203 -8.77 10.59 -6.27
N TYR A 204 -7.60 10.77 -5.68
CA TYR A 204 -6.95 12.06 -5.54
C TYR A 204 -5.56 12.03 -6.16
N ILE A 205 -5.34 12.84 -7.18
CA ILE A 205 -4.07 12.95 -7.88
C ILE A 205 -3.47 14.31 -7.57
N THR A 206 -2.21 14.33 -7.12
CA THR A 206 -1.48 15.57 -6.83
C THR A 206 -0.16 15.64 -7.58
N ASP A 207 0.23 16.84 -8.01
CA ASP A 207 1.52 17.09 -8.65
C ASP A 207 2.69 17.04 -7.65
N THR A 208 2.40 17.06 -6.35
CA THR A 208 3.40 16.95 -5.29
C THR A 208 4.15 15.64 -5.42
N LEU A 209 5.47 15.67 -5.41
CA LEU A 209 6.31 14.47 -5.41
C LEU A 209 6.29 13.82 -4.03
N TRP A 210 6.31 12.48 -3.97
CA TRP A 210 6.16 11.76 -2.71
C TRP A 210 7.05 12.24 -1.55
N PRO A 211 8.36 12.54 -1.72
CA PRO A 211 9.16 13.05 -0.61
C PRO A 211 8.73 14.42 -0.06
N ASP A 212 7.98 15.21 -0.83
CA ASP A 212 7.44 16.51 -0.43
C ASP A 212 5.96 16.42 0.01
N PHE A 213 5.37 15.21 0.04
CA PHE A 213 4.00 14.97 0.50
C PHE A 213 3.95 15.07 2.02
N ASP A 214 3.25 16.04 2.51
CA ASP A 214 3.14 16.34 3.93
C ASP A 214 1.70 16.20 4.45
N LYS A 215 1.49 16.55 5.71
CA LYS A 215 0.19 16.54 6.36
C LYS A 215 -0.82 17.47 5.67
N GLU A 216 -0.40 18.59 5.13
CA GLU A 216 -1.29 19.54 4.45
C GLU A 216 -1.81 18.93 3.15
N GLU A 217 -0.94 18.25 2.39
CA GLU A 217 -1.34 17.51 1.19
C GLU A 217 -2.28 16.33 1.51
N LEU A 218 -2.03 15.62 2.60
CA LEU A 218 -2.94 14.56 3.08
C LEU A 218 -4.31 15.14 3.45
N LEU A 219 -4.36 16.27 4.13
CA LEU A 219 -5.62 16.94 4.47
C LEU A 219 -6.37 17.42 3.25
N LYS A 220 -5.71 17.97 2.22
CA LYS A 220 -6.35 18.33 0.93
C LYS A 220 -6.97 17.12 0.25
N ALA A 221 -6.29 15.96 0.28
CA ALA A 221 -6.84 14.72 -0.28
C ALA A 221 -8.10 14.27 0.47
N ILE A 222 -8.09 14.33 1.79
CA ILE A 222 -9.24 13.99 2.64
C ILE A 222 -10.37 15.01 2.47
N GLU A 223 -10.09 16.28 2.36
CA GLU A 223 -11.07 17.33 2.08
C GLU A 223 -11.76 17.09 0.72
N SER A 224 -10.96 16.81 -0.32
CA SER A 224 -11.49 16.43 -1.64
C SER A 224 -12.42 15.21 -1.55
N TYR A 225 -12.06 14.19 -0.79
CA TYR A 225 -12.90 13.02 -0.54
C TYR A 225 -14.18 13.40 0.21
N SER A 226 -14.09 14.20 1.27
CA SER A 226 -15.20 14.60 2.12
C SER A 226 -16.29 15.35 1.37
N HIS A 227 -15.95 16.10 0.31
CA HIS A 227 -16.90 16.82 -0.52
C HIS A 227 -17.58 15.98 -1.60
N ARG A 228 -17.19 14.70 -1.78
CA ARG A 228 -17.77 13.83 -2.81
C ARG A 228 -18.97 13.08 -2.29
N GLN A 229 -20.00 12.96 -3.16
CA GLN A 229 -21.17 12.13 -2.89
C GLN A 229 -20.92 10.72 -3.44
N ARG A 230 -20.65 9.76 -2.58
CA ARG A 230 -20.48 8.35 -2.95
C ARG A 230 -21.85 7.72 -3.19
N ARG A 231 -22.14 7.41 -4.44
CA ARG A 231 -23.45 6.86 -4.87
C ARG A 231 -23.45 5.34 -5.02
N PHE A 232 -22.31 4.67 -5.04
CA PHE A 232 -22.15 3.21 -5.19
C PHE A 232 -23.06 2.59 -6.26
N GLY A 233 -23.24 3.29 -7.40
CA GLY A 233 -24.14 2.85 -8.48
C GLY A 233 -25.64 3.05 -8.20
N GLY A 234 -26.03 3.55 -7.04
CA GLY A 234 -27.41 3.93 -6.70
C GLY A 234 -27.77 5.34 -7.15
N ARG A 235 -29.09 5.62 -7.26
CA ARG A 235 -29.62 6.97 -7.57
C ARG A 235 -29.81 7.79 -6.32
#